data_a1ddf3aef8a2f848b8875479b20319dc
#
_entry.id   a1ddf3aef8a2f848b8875479b20319dc
#
_cell.length_a   1.000
_cell.length_b   1.000
_cell.length_c   1.000
_cell.angle_alpha   90.00
_cell.angle_beta   90.00
_cell.angle_gamma   90.00
#
_symmetry.space_group_name_H-M   'P 1'
#
loop_
_entity.id
_entity.type
_entity.pdbx_description
1 polymer ?
#
loop_
_entity_poly.entity_id
_entity_poly.type
_entity_poly.pdbx_seq_one_letter_code
_entity_poly.pdbx_strand_id
1 'polypeptide(L)'
;MTAPAITMKQLLVGTEKYKANIRPWTQTLNRVDWFLLISGKLYPLKYTFALAANCPPATYTTNQMKAVLKKLPVEFISIKEQKEARNSFYDQVKSSLSDTAKRQKRLNVAEKKPTMRLTYQAEFVRNPDVVAEVLERAKGNCECCGERAPFIRSKDGTPYLEVHHKVFLSKGGEDSVENAEALCPNCHRKKHFG
;
A
#
# COMPACT_ATOMS: atom_id res chain seq x y z
N MET A 1 -30.66 -10.61 4.42
CA MET A 1 -30.81 -9.80 3.19
C MET A 1 -29.68 -10.11 2.21
N THR A 2 -29.98 -10.29 0.93
CA THR A 2 -28.97 -10.44 -0.13
C THR A 2 -28.64 -9.08 -0.72
N ALA A 3 -27.36 -8.88 -1.11
CA ALA A 3 -26.95 -7.64 -1.77
C ALA A 3 -27.65 -7.53 -3.14
N PRO A 4 -28.09 -6.31 -3.56
CA PRO A 4 -28.77 -6.11 -4.81
C PRO A 4 -27.84 -6.39 -5.99
N ALA A 5 -28.39 -6.93 -7.07
CA ALA A 5 -27.66 -7.02 -8.33
C ALA A 5 -27.38 -5.60 -8.85
N ILE A 6 -26.14 -5.37 -9.27
CA ILE A 6 -25.74 -4.13 -9.94
C ILE A 6 -25.11 -4.46 -11.30
N THR A 7 -25.28 -3.55 -12.23
CA THR A 7 -24.68 -3.63 -13.56
C THR A 7 -23.28 -2.98 -13.58
N MET A 8 -22.46 -3.30 -14.58
CA MET A 8 -21.16 -2.63 -14.78
C MET A 8 -21.33 -1.11 -14.93
N LYS A 9 -22.39 -0.65 -15.61
CA LYS A 9 -22.69 0.79 -15.74
C LYS A 9 -22.90 1.46 -14.38
N GLN A 10 -23.68 0.83 -13.48
CA GLN A 10 -23.89 1.34 -12.12
C GLN A 10 -22.57 1.34 -11.31
N LEU A 11 -21.77 0.28 -11.45
CA LEU A 11 -20.46 0.21 -10.78
C LEU A 11 -19.51 1.33 -11.25
N LEU A 12 -19.45 1.63 -12.54
CA LEU A 12 -18.69 2.74 -13.08
C LEU A 12 -19.17 4.09 -12.54
N VAL A 13 -20.49 4.31 -12.45
CA VAL A 13 -21.05 5.50 -11.77
C VAL A 13 -20.55 5.58 -10.32
N GLY A 14 -20.50 4.46 -9.61
CA GLY A 14 -19.94 4.39 -8.25
C GLY A 14 -18.47 4.81 -8.21
N THR A 15 -17.64 4.39 -9.21
CA THR A 15 -16.25 4.82 -9.29
C THR A 15 -16.09 6.30 -9.58
N GLU A 16 -16.92 6.87 -10.47
CA GLU A 16 -16.89 8.31 -10.76
C GLU A 16 -17.30 9.15 -9.52
N LYS A 17 -18.35 8.74 -8.82
CA LYS A 17 -18.71 9.37 -7.53
C LYS A 17 -17.54 9.31 -6.53
N TYR A 18 -16.86 8.16 -6.46
CA TYR A 18 -15.69 7.98 -5.58
C TYR A 18 -14.55 8.93 -5.97
N LYS A 19 -14.21 9.06 -7.25
CA LYS A 19 -13.21 10.01 -7.76
C LYS A 19 -13.56 11.47 -7.47
N ALA A 20 -14.84 11.82 -7.65
CA ALA A 20 -15.37 13.15 -7.35
C ALA A 20 -15.45 13.48 -5.86
N ASN A 21 -14.86 12.62 -5.01
CA ASN A 21 -14.88 12.75 -3.55
C ASN A 21 -16.29 12.83 -2.91
N ILE A 22 -17.29 12.24 -3.56
CA ILE A 22 -18.64 12.12 -3.00
C ILE A 22 -18.62 11.07 -1.90
N ARG A 23 -18.80 11.50 -0.63
CA ARG A 23 -18.68 10.66 0.58
C ARG A 23 -19.91 10.84 1.47
N PRO A 24 -21.11 10.34 1.06
CA PRO A 24 -22.33 10.49 1.86
C PRO A 24 -22.28 9.69 3.18
N TRP A 25 -21.36 8.74 3.31
CA TRP A 25 -21.18 7.94 4.52
C TRP A 25 -19.75 8.01 5.02
N THR A 26 -19.53 7.82 6.33
CA THR A 26 -18.20 7.75 6.92
C THR A 26 -17.39 6.58 6.34
N GLN A 27 -16.16 6.84 5.97
CA GLN A 27 -15.20 5.84 5.50
C GLN A 27 -13.95 5.83 6.39
N THR A 28 -13.59 4.66 6.92
CA THR A 28 -12.34 4.44 7.64
C THR A 28 -11.35 3.73 6.70
N LEU A 29 -10.51 4.48 6.01
CA LEU A 29 -9.56 3.96 5.01
C LEU A 29 -8.58 2.95 5.60
N ASN A 30 -8.12 3.15 6.83
CA ASN A 30 -7.15 2.27 7.49
C ASN A 30 -7.66 0.83 7.75
N ARG A 31 -8.94 0.58 7.55
CA ARG A 31 -9.57 -0.74 7.71
C ARG A 31 -10.02 -1.36 6.38
N VAL A 32 -9.66 -0.74 5.26
CA VAL A 32 -10.03 -1.26 3.93
C VAL A 32 -9.01 -2.32 3.53
N ASP A 33 -9.46 -3.55 3.39
CA ASP A 33 -8.64 -4.67 2.90
C ASP A 33 -8.93 -4.99 1.43
N TRP A 34 -10.20 -4.93 1.02
CA TRP A 34 -10.63 -5.34 -0.33
C TRP A 34 -10.83 -4.17 -1.27
N PHE A 35 -10.24 -4.28 -2.44
CA PHE A 35 -10.35 -3.32 -3.53
C PHE A 35 -10.84 -3.99 -4.82
N LEU A 36 -11.46 -3.19 -5.68
CA LEU A 36 -11.79 -3.52 -7.05
C LEU A 36 -10.74 -2.90 -7.97
N LEU A 37 -10.15 -3.70 -8.85
CA LEU A 37 -9.33 -3.18 -9.94
C LEU A 37 -10.23 -2.92 -11.14
N ILE A 38 -10.37 -1.67 -11.54
CA ILE A 38 -11.19 -1.23 -12.67
C ILE A 38 -10.37 -0.25 -13.50
N SER A 39 -10.13 -0.58 -14.78
CA SER A 39 -9.34 0.24 -15.70
C SER A 39 -7.98 0.66 -15.11
N GLY A 40 -7.27 -0.28 -14.50
CA GLY A 40 -5.94 -0.08 -13.90
C GLY A 40 -5.92 0.73 -12.60
N LYS A 41 -7.08 1.09 -12.03
CA LYS A 41 -7.19 1.83 -10.77
C LYS A 41 -7.89 1.01 -9.69
N LEU A 42 -7.42 1.19 -8.45
CA LEU A 42 -7.99 0.54 -7.28
C LEU A 42 -9.08 1.41 -6.64
N TYR A 43 -10.21 0.78 -6.33
CA TYR A 43 -11.33 1.39 -5.63
C TYR A 43 -11.72 0.55 -4.42
N PRO A 44 -11.95 1.14 -3.23
CA PRO A 44 -12.42 0.40 -2.06
C PRO A 44 -13.73 -0.33 -2.35
N LEU A 45 -13.74 -1.66 -2.26
CA LEU A 45 -14.84 -2.52 -2.68
C LEU A 45 -16.18 -2.09 -2.06
N LYS A 46 -16.24 -2.05 -0.72
CA LYS A 46 -17.49 -1.76 0.01
C LYS A 46 -18.04 -0.37 -0.32
N TYR A 47 -17.16 0.62 -0.37
CA TYR A 47 -17.59 2.00 -0.59
C TYR A 47 -18.04 2.23 -2.04
N THR A 48 -17.33 1.68 -3.00
CA THR A 48 -17.68 1.78 -4.42
C THR A 48 -18.98 1.06 -4.73
N PHE A 49 -19.17 -0.15 -4.16
CA PHE A 49 -20.44 -0.86 -4.24
C PHE A 49 -21.58 -0.04 -3.63
N ALA A 50 -21.37 0.52 -2.45
CA ALA A 50 -22.35 1.36 -1.75
C ALA A 50 -22.80 2.57 -2.58
N LEU A 51 -21.84 3.26 -3.22
CA LEU A 51 -22.13 4.37 -4.14
C LEU A 51 -22.90 3.93 -5.40
N ALA A 52 -22.59 2.73 -5.92
CA ALA A 52 -23.27 2.14 -7.07
C ALA A 52 -24.70 1.69 -6.75
N ALA A 53 -24.90 1.10 -5.58
CA ALA A 53 -26.18 0.57 -5.11
C ALA A 53 -27.04 1.60 -4.34
N ASN A 54 -26.49 2.81 -4.11
CA ASN A 54 -27.13 3.88 -3.32
C ASN A 54 -27.57 3.42 -1.91
N CYS A 55 -26.67 2.73 -1.19
CA CYS A 55 -26.92 2.24 0.17
C CYS A 55 -25.65 2.41 1.04
N PRO A 56 -25.77 2.50 2.37
CA PRO A 56 -24.60 2.60 3.26
C PRO A 56 -23.64 1.41 3.10
N PRO A 57 -22.30 1.62 3.22
CA PRO A 57 -21.31 0.54 3.10
C PRO A 57 -21.47 -0.59 4.12
N ALA A 58 -22.11 -0.30 5.25
CA ALA A 58 -22.35 -1.28 6.32
C ALA A 58 -23.58 -2.20 6.05
N THR A 59 -24.41 -1.87 5.06
CA THR A 59 -25.65 -2.62 4.76
C THR A 59 -25.40 -4.08 4.41
N TYR A 60 -24.29 -4.36 3.72
CA TYR A 60 -23.94 -5.70 3.28
C TYR A 60 -22.50 -6.06 3.68
N THR A 61 -22.27 -7.36 3.88
CA THR A 61 -20.91 -7.87 4.11
C THR A 61 -20.09 -7.83 2.82
N THR A 62 -18.76 -7.82 2.97
CA THR A 62 -17.84 -7.91 1.83
C THR A 62 -18.13 -9.14 0.95
N ASN A 63 -18.42 -10.30 1.57
CA ASN A 63 -18.71 -11.53 0.83
C ASN A 63 -20.02 -11.44 0.03
N GLN A 64 -21.06 -10.83 0.57
CA GLN A 64 -22.31 -10.60 -0.17
C GLN A 64 -22.10 -9.70 -1.38
N MET A 65 -21.33 -8.61 -1.21
CA MET A 65 -20.98 -7.71 -2.32
C MET A 65 -20.11 -8.41 -3.37
N LYS A 66 -19.11 -9.18 -2.95
CA LYS A 66 -18.26 -9.98 -3.86
C LYS A 66 -19.07 -10.99 -4.65
N ALA A 67 -20.05 -11.66 -4.04
CA ALA A 67 -20.92 -12.62 -4.73
C ALA A 67 -21.69 -11.97 -5.90
N VAL A 68 -22.15 -10.74 -5.74
CA VAL A 68 -22.79 -9.96 -6.83
C VAL A 68 -21.76 -9.53 -7.87
N LEU A 69 -20.63 -8.96 -7.44
CA LEU A 69 -19.61 -8.39 -8.31
C LEU A 69 -18.84 -9.44 -9.12
N LYS A 70 -18.74 -10.70 -8.65
CA LYS A 70 -18.14 -11.81 -9.42
C LYS A 70 -18.79 -12.06 -10.78
N LYS A 71 -19.99 -11.57 -10.99
CA LYS A 71 -20.72 -11.66 -12.29
C LYS A 71 -20.28 -10.56 -13.26
N LEU A 72 -19.46 -9.62 -12.81
CA LEU A 72 -18.94 -8.51 -13.62
C LEU A 72 -17.45 -8.74 -13.94
N PRO A 73 -16.92 -8.17 -15.03
CA PRO A 73 -15.51 -8.27 -15.39
C PRO A 73 -14.65 -7.35 -14.50
N VAL A 74 -14.56 -7.66 -13.21
CA VAL A 74 -13.77 -6.93 -12.23
C VAL A 74 -12.87 -7.87 -11.46
N GLU A 75 -11.68 -7.40 -11.12
CA GLU A 75 -10.71 -8.14 -10.31
C GLU A 75 -10.77 -7.66 -8.86
N PHE A 76 -10.60 -8.60 -7.93
CA PHE A 76 -10.59 -8.33 -6.50
C PHE A 76 -9.16 -8.39 -5.97
N ILE A 77 -8.73 -7.33 -5.30
CA ILE A 77 -7.41 -7.23 -4.69
C ILE A 77 -7.54 -7.14 -3.17
N SER A 78 -6.91 -8.06 -2.44
CA SER A 78 -6.76 -7.99 -0.98
C SER A 78 -5.35 -7.53 -0.63
N ILE A 79 -5.25 -6.45 0.12
CA ILE A 79 -3.97 -5.95 0.64
C ILE A 79 -3.41 -6.93 1.68
N LYS A 80 -4.28 -7.51 2.49
CA LYS A 80 -3.91 -8.50 3.51
C LYS A 80 -3.30 -9.76 2.88
N GLU A 81 -3.96 -10.35 1.89
CA GLU A 81 -3.46 -11.53 1.18
C GLU A 81 -2.10 -11.28 0.51
N GLN A 82 -1.90 -10.11 -0.08
CA GLN A 82 -0.61 -9.74 -0.65
C GLN A 82 0.50 -9.62 0.41
N LYS A 83 0.16 -9.07 1.58
CA LYS A 83 1.09 -8.97 2.71
C LYS A 83 1.44 -10.36 3.28
N GLU A 84 0.46 -11.23 3.42
CA GLU A 84 0.65 -12.62 3.86
C GLU A 84 1.54 -13.41 2.88
N ALA A 85 1.33 -13.26 1.57
CA ALA A 85 2.18 -13.87 0.54
C ALA A 85 3.64 -13.37 0.60
N ARG A 86 3.86 -12.11 0.97
CA ARG A 86 5.21 -11.56 1.18
C ARG A 86 5.86 -12.16 2.44
N ASN A 87 5.14 -12.26 3.54
CA ASN A 87 5.64 -12.87 4.78
C ASN A 87 6.00 -14.34 4.55
N SER A 88 5.14 -15.10 3.87
CA SER A 88 5.40 -16.49 3.50
C SER A 88 6.69 -16.64 2.68
N PHE A 89 7.04 -15.69 1.80
CA PHE A 89 8.31 -15.73 1.07
C PHE A 89 9.51 -15.63 2.02
N TYR A 90 9.47 -14.73 3.00
CA TYR A 90 10.56 -14.61 3.98
C TYR A 90 10.69 -15.84 4.87
N ASP A 91 9.58 -16.49 5.24
CA ASP A 91 9.61 -17.78 5.97
C ASP A 91 10.24 -18.89 5.13
N GLN A 92 9.97 -18.93 3.84
CA GLN A 92 10.61 -19.84 2.89
C GLN A 92 12.11 -19.57 2.76
N VAL A 93 12.54 -18.30 2.71
CA VAL A 93 13.96 -17.91 2.71
C VAL A 93 14.63 -18.40 4.00
N LYS A 94 14.03 -18.15 5.16
CA LYS A 94 14.54 -18.60 6.45
C LYS A 94 14.69 -20.14 6.51
N SER A 95 13.69 -20.86 6.06
CA SER A 95 13.73 -22.33 5.95
C SER A 95 14.82 -22.79 4.97
N SER A 96 15.02 -22.08 3.86
CA SER A 96 16.08 -22.41 2.89
C SER A 96 17.48 -22.16 3.43
N LEU A 97 17.66 -21.23 4.35
CA LEU A 97 18.95 -20.97 4.99
C LEU A 97 19.37 -22.11 5.93
N SER A 98 18.42 -22.85 6.51
CA SER A 98 18.70 -23.92 7.46
C SER A 98 19.24 -25.22 6.83
N ASP A 99 19.08 -25.42 5.50
CA ASP A 99 19.51 -26.64 4.81
C ASP A 99 20.19 -26.33 3.47
N THR A 100 21.50 -26.17 3.51
CA THR A 100 22.33 -25.82 2.35
C THR A 100 22.31 -26.91 1.27
N ALA A 101 22.35 -28.18 1.63
CA ALA A 101 22.39 -29.27 0.66
C ALA A 101 21.09 -29.38 -0.14
N LYS A 102 19.93 -29.29 0.52
CA LYS A 102 18.63 -29.26 -0.17
C LYS A 102 18.46 -27.99 -1.00
N ARG A 103 18.95 -26.84 -0.51
CA ARG A 103 18.92 -25.58 -1.27
C ARG A 103 19.70 -25.71 -2.57
N GLN A 104 20.92 -26.26 -2.54
CA GLN A 104 21.73 -26.47 -3.74
C GLN A 104 21.03 -27.39 -4.76
N LYS A 105 20.44 -28.50 -4.31
CA LYS A 105 19.68 -29.38 -5.21
C LYS A 105 18.53 -28.64 -5.91
N ARG A 106 17.76 -27.82 -5.17
CA ARG A 106 16.67 -27.03 -5.76
C ARG A 106 17.19 -25.99 -6.76
N LEU A 107 18.31 -25.31 -6.45
CA LEU A 107 18.91 -24.31 -7.32
C LEU A 107 19.40 -24.91 -8.64
N ASN A 108 19.94 -26.13 -8.63
CA ASN A 108 20.42 -26.81 -9.84
C ASN A 108 19.31 -27.10 -10.87
N VAL A 109 18.08 -27.26 -10.41
CA VAL A 109 16.92 -27.54 -11.28
C VAL A 109 15.97 -26.35 -11.42
N ALA A 110 16.24 -25.24 -10.73
CA ALA A 110 15.39 -24.07 -10.73
C ALA A 110 15.44 -23.34 -12.08
N GLU A 111 14.30 -22.85 -12.51
CA GLU A 111 14.21 -21.96 -13.67
C GLU A 111 14.92 -20.63 -13.36
N LYS A 112 15.84 -20.22 -14.25
CA LYS A 112 16.68 -19.02 -14.03
C LYS A 112 15.93 -17.72 -14.29
N LYS A 113 14.86 -17.75 -15.10
CA LYS A 113 14.06 -16.57 -15.41
C LYS A 113 12.89 -16.47 -14.42
N PRO A 114 12.84 -15.42 -13.59
CA PRO A 114 11.71 -15.25 -12.67
C PRO A 114 10.43 -14.87 -13.43
N THR A 115 9.30 -15.33 -12.93
CA THR A 115 7.98 -14.84 -13.37
C THR A 115 7.68 -13.49 -12.72
N MET A 116 6.94 -12.65 -13.45
CA MET A 116 6.48 -11.35 -12.93
C MET A 116 5.14 -11.53 -12.20
N ARG A 117 5.02 -10.89 -11.03
CA ARG A 117 3.76 -10.74 -10.31
C ARG A 117 3.48 -9.26 -10.08
N LEU A 118 2.29 -8.79 -10.49
CA LEU A 118 1.83 -7.45 -10.15
C LEU A 118 1.43 -7.40 -8.68
N THR A 119 1.85 -6.36 -7.98
CA THR A 119 1.47 -6.09 -6.60
C THR A 119 0.93 -4.68 -6.48
N TYR A 120 -0.11 -4.51 -5.66
CA TYR A 120 -0.72 -3.22 -5.37
C TYR A 120 -0.44 -2.85 -3.93
N GLN A 121 -0.10 -1.59 -3.70
CA GLN A 121 0.17 -1.06 -2.36
C GLN A 121 -0.71 0.17 -2.12
N ALA A 122 -1.20 0.30 -0.89
CA ALA A 122 -1.82 1.54 -0.44
C ALA A 122 -0.71 2.47 0.08
N GLU A 123 -0.69 3.69 -0.40
CA GLU A 123 0.21 4.74 0.06
C GLU A 123 -0.59 5.91 0.65
N PHE A 124 -0.01 6.56 1.65
CA PHE A 124 -0.50 7.85 2.12
C PHE A 124 -0.01 8.94 1.17
N VAL A 125 -0.94 9.78 0.70
CA VAL A 125 -0.58 11.00 -0.03
C VAL A 125 0.01 11.96 0.97
N ARG A 126 1.32 12.21 0.88
CA ARG A 126 2.04 13.11 1.77
C ARG A 126 1.96 14.55 1.29
N ASN A 127 2.02 15.49 2.23
CA ASN A 127 2.16 16.90 1.92
C ASN A 127 3.59 17.18 1.42
N PRO A 128 3.79 17.67 0.18
CA PRO A 128 5.11 17.95 -0.36
C PRO A 128 5.85 19.05 0.42
N ASP A 129 5.14 20.01 1.02
CA ASP A 129 5.75 21.09 1.80
C ASP A 129 6.34 20.57 3.11
N VAL A 130 5.69 19.60 3.77
CA VAL A 130 6.27 18.91 4.94
C VAL A 130 7.58 18.19 4.57
N VAL A 131 7.58 17.50 3.43
CA VAL A 131 8.78 16.82 2.95
C VAL A 131 9.91 17.80 2.64
N ALA A 132 9.60 18.92 1.98
CA ALA A 132 10.58 19.94 1.64
C ALA A 132 11.18 20.58 2.88
N GLU A 133 10.36 21.00 3.84
CA GLU A 133 10.80 21.64 5.10
C GLU A 133 11.71 20.71 5.92
N VAL A 134 11.37 19.43 6.03
CA VAL A 134 12.17 18.43 6.76
C VAL A 134 13.53 18.21 6.09
N LEU A 135 13.57 18.13 4.77
CA LEU A 135 14.83 17.98 4.03
C LEU A 135 15.72 19.24 4.12
N GLU A 136 15.10 20.44 4.06
CA GLU A 136 15.80 21.71 4.22
C GLU A 136 16.37 21.85 5.63
N ARG A 137 15.61 21.55 6.66
CA ARG A 137 16.05 21.52 8.06
C ARG A 137 17.25 20.59 8.29
N ALA A 138 17.25 19.43 7.64
CA ALA A 138 18.30 18.43 7.75
C ALA A 138 19.63 18.84 7.08
N LYS A 139 19.60 19.76 6.11
CA LYS A 139 20.79 20.27 5.39
C LYS A 139 21.73 19.16 4.88
N GLY A 140 21.13 18.06 4.40
CA GLY A 140 21.86 16.91 3.86
C GLY A 140 22.46 15.98 4.91
N ASN A 141 22.15 16.13 6.20
CA ASN A 141 22.60 15.24 7.27
C ASN A 141 21.43 14.42 7.81
N CYS A 142 21.68 13.17 8.19
CA CYS A 142 20.70 12.31 8.83
C CYS A 142 20.37 12.82 10.24
N GLU A 143 19.11 13.11 10.53
CA GLU A 143 18.69 13.62 11.85
C GLU A 143 18.76 12.54 12.97
N CYS A 144 19.03 11.27 12.62
CA CYS A 144 19.19 10.19 13.60
C CYS A 144 20.68 9.94 13.97
N CYS A 145 21.57 9.79 12.97
CA CYS A 145 23.00 9.50 13.24
C CYS A 145 23.93 10.71 13.05
N GLY A 146 23.43 11.83 12.54
CA GLY A 146 24.23 13.02 12.26
C GLY A 146 25.12 12.95 11.00
N GLU A 147 25.27 11.76 10.40
CA GLU A 147 26.11 11.56 9.23
C GLU A 147 25.52 12.20 7.98
N ARG A 148 26.39 12.59 7.05
CA ARG A 148 25.94 13.07 5.73
C ARG A 148 25.15 12.02 4.98
N ALA A 149 24.26 12.49 4.10
CA ALA A 149 23.57 11.64 3.15
C ALA A 149 24.58 10.76 2.39
N PRO A 150 24.31 9.45 2.21
CA PRO A 150 25.29 8.50 1.67
C PRO A 150 25.68 8.77 0.21
N PHE A 151 24.85 9.48 -0.52
CA PHE A 151 25.11 9.90 -1.90
C PHE A 151 24.23 11.09 -2.31
N ILE A 152 24.57 11.67 -3.45
CA ILE A 152 23.77 12.73 -4.11
C ILE A 152 22.93 12.08 -5.20
N ARG A 153 21.65 12.44 -5.28
CA ARG A 153 20.74 11.95 -6.34
C ARG A 153 21.21 12.43 -7.71
N SER A 154 21.38 11.51 -8.63
CA SER A 154 21.76 11.84 -10.02
C SER A 154 20.67 12.61 -10.77
N LYS A 155 19.39 12.48 -10.35
CA LYS A 155 18.24 13.10 -10.99
C LYS A 155 18.18 14.62 -10.78
N ASP A 156 18.51 15.09 -9.59
CA ASP A 156 18.26 16.49 -9.17
C ASP A 156 19.40 17.12 -8.36
N GLY A 157 20.50 16.39 -8.13
CA GLY A 157 21.65 16.90 -7.38
C GLY A 157 21.42 17.07 -5.88
N THR A 158 20.33 16.54 -5.33
CA THR A 158 20.01 16.67 -3.90
C THR A 158 20.61 15.54 -3.07
N PRO A 159 20.96 15.78 -1.78
CA PRO A 159 21.37 14.71 -0.86
C PRO A 159 20.28 13.65 -0.69
N TYR A 160 20.66 12.36 -0.73
CA TYR A 160 19.70 11.27 -0.56
C TYR A 160 19.36 11.05 0.91
N LEU A 161 18.26 11.62 1.36
CA LEU A 161 17.62 11.33 2.63
C LEU A 161 16.17 10.91 2.38
N GLU A 162 15.61 10.11 3.29
CA GLU A 162 14.23 9.61 3.28
C GLU A 162 13.48 10.25 4.45
N VAL A 163 12.32 10.88 4.17
CA VAL A 163 11.49 11.45 5.23
C VAL A 163 10.68 10.36 5.91
N HIS A 164 10.85 10.22 7.20
CA HIS A 164 10.23 9.23 8.07
C HIS A 164 9.32 9.91 9.10
N HIS A 165 8.13 9.34 9.36
CA HIS A 165 7.24 9.83 10.40
C HIS A 165 7.50 9.07 11.71
N LYS A 166 7.82 9.81 12.78
CA LYS A 166 8.11 9.27 14.14
C LYS A 166 6.94 8.43 14.65
N VAL A 167 5.72 8.96 14.55
CA VAL A 167 4.48 8.20 14.67
C VAL A 167 4.01 7.87 13.25
N PHE A 168 3.99 6.60 12.89
CA PHE A 168 3.64 6.17 11.54
C PHE A 168 2.26 6.65 11.12
N LEU A 169 2.11 7.13 9.89
CA LEU A 169 0.81 7.53 9.33
C LEU A 169 -0.22 6.38 9.42
N SER A 170 0.22 5.14 9.23
CA SER A 170 -0.62 3.94 9.39
C SER A 170 -1.12 3.69 10.82
N LYS A 171 -0.50 4.34 11.81
CA LYS A 171 -0.89 4.29 13.23
C LYS A 171 -1.61 5.56 13.68
N GLY A 172 -2.00 6.42 12.74
CA GLY A 172 -2.71 7.67 13.02
C GLY A 172 -1.79 8.86 13.27
N GLY A 173 -0.49 8.75 12.95
CA GLY A 173 0.43 9.88 13.01
C GLY A 173 0.05 10.97 12.01
N GLU A 174 0.35 12.21 12.35
CA GLU A 174 0.11 13.37 11.51
C GLU A 174 1.19 13.51 10.44
N ASP A 175 0.83 14.03 9.27
CA ASP A 175 1.77 14.45 8.24
C ASP A 175 2.19 15.90 8.52
N SER A 176 3.07 16.07 9.50
CA SER A 176 3.57 17.36 9.98
C SER A 176 5.08 17.37 10.14
N VAL A 177 5.70 18.56 10.12
CA VAL A 177 7.14 18.74 10.26
C VAL A 177 7.64 18.23 11.63
N GLU A 178 6.86 18.38 12.68
CA GLU A 178 7.16 17.95 14.04
C GLU A 178 7.18 16.41 14.16
N ASN A 179 6.29 15.74 13.43
CA ASN A 179 6.19 14.28 13.39
C ASN A 179 7.14 13.64 12.37
N ALA A 180 7.89 14.43 11.58
CA ALA A 180 8.75 13.91 10.52
C ALA A 180 10.23 14.18 10.80
N GLU A 181 11.09 13.30 10.29
CA GLU A 181 12.55 13.39 10.36
C GLU A 181 13.19 12.91 9.05
N ALA A 182 14.32 13.54 8.66
CA ALA A 182 15.09 13.16 7.47
C ALA A 182 16.18 12.15 7.84
N LEU A 183 16.11 10.95 7.31
CA LEU A 183 16.99 9.83 7.69
C LEU A 183 17.79 9.32 6.49
N CYS A 184 19.02 8.86 6.76
CA CYS A 184 19.71 8.02 5.80
C CYS A 184 19.00 6.66 5.67
N PRO A 185 19.17 5.91 4.55
CA PRO A 185 18.49 4.64 4.33
C PRO A 185 18.69 3.63 5.46
N ASN A 186 19.88 3.59 6.07
CA ASN A 186 20.17 2.66 7.16
C ASN A 186 19.36 2.99 8.42
N CYS A 187 19.33 4.26 8.82
CA CYS A 187 18.54 4.70 9.96
C CYS A 187 17.04 4.53 9.70
N HIS A 188 16.56 4.85 8.50
CA HIS A 188 15.17 4.66 8.11
C HIS A 188 14.76 3.17 8.18
N ARG A 189 15.57 2.26 7.63
CA ARG A 189 15.34 0.82 7.73
C ARG A 189 15.36 0.32 9.16
N LYS A 190 16.29 0.82 9.98
CA LYS A 190 16.36 0.47 11.40
C LYS A 190 15.08 0.87 12.14
N LYS A 191 14.49 2.05 11.86
CA LYS A 191 13.20 2.49 12.45
C LYS A 191 12.02 1.58 12.09
N HIS A 192 12.09 0.91 10.93
CA HIS A 192 11.03 0.00 10.49
C HIS A 192 11.19 -1.45 10.93
N PHE A 193 12.43 -1.92 11.15
CA PHE A 193 12.76 -3.34 11.30
C PHE A 193 13.70 -3.66 12.46
N GLY A 194 14.25 -2.65 13.15
CA GLY A 194 15.15 -2.80 14.29
C GLY A 194 14.47 -2.83 15.64
#